data_7dce2ca4e902f94f9b40e34f74b81f92
#
_entry.id   7dce2ca4e902f94f9b40e34f74b81f92
#
_cell.length_a   1.000
_cell.length_b   1.000
_cell.length_c   1.000
_cell.angle_alpha   90.00
_cell.angle_beta   90.00
_cell.angle_gamma   90.00
#
_symmetry.space_group_name_H-M   'P 1'
#
loop_
_entity.id
_entity.type
_entity.pdbx_description
1 polymer ?
#
loop_
_entity_poly.entity_id
_entity_poly.type
_entity_poly.pdbx_seq_one_letter_code
_entity_poly.pdbx_strand_id
1 'polypeptide(L)'
;LLRLLADSEAEATLGLGANHIRLTMGDIRFTSKLIDGKFPDYQRVIPRDPDRIVIADRMVLRNALARAGIVLDDKTQGIRLQLEDWTLRAQAQNSDQEEAEEEIEINYSGGPMEIGFNVAYLLDALGALGGELAKLSFTDATSSCLIEESEGGGGKHVIMPMRL
;
A
#
# COMPACT_ATOMS: atom_id res chain seq x y z
N LEU A 1 8.24 -7.71 -16.65
CA LEU A 1 8.61 -6.51 -17.41
C LEU A 1 9.66 -5.68 -16.68
N LEU A 2 9.43 -5.25 -15.43
CA LEU A 2 10.36 -4.40 -14.66
C LEU A 2 11.80 -4.95 -14.68
N ARG A 3 11.98 -6.25 -14.42
CA ARG A 3 13.32 -6.88 -14.44
C ARG A 3 13.99 -6.91 -15.83
N LEU A 4 13.20 -6.88 -16.92
CA LEU A 4 13.74 -6.84 -18.28
C LEU A 4 14.13 -5.42 -18.71
N LEU A 5 13.57 -4.41 -18.04
CA LEU A 5 13.77 -2.99 -18.37
C LEU A 5 14.75 -2.29 -17.41
N ALA A 6 15.03 -2.89 -16.24
CA ALA A 6 15.74 -2.24 -15.14
C ALA A 6 17.17 -1.77 -15.48
N ASP A 7 17.86 -2.45 -16.40
CA ASP A 7 19.28 -2.19 -16.70
C ASP A 7 19.50 -1.69 -18.14
N SER A 8 18.45 -1.17 -18.79
CA SER A 8 18.56 -0.74 -20.20
C SER A 8 18.02 0.67 -20.41
N GLU A 9 18.85 1.51 -21.03
CA GLU A 9 18.44 2.83 -21.52
C GLU A 9 17.92 2.78 -22.98
N ALA A 10 17.80 1.58 -23.57
CA ALA A 10 17.34 1.41 -24.94
C ALA A 10 15.85 1.76 -25.08
N GLU A 11 15.48 2.34 -26.22
CA GLU A 11 14.09 2.61 -26.54
C GLU A 11 13.27 1.31 -26.59
N ALA A 12 12.14 1.31 -25.90
CA ALA A 12 11.19 0.21 -25.89
C ALA A 12 9.93 0.56 -26.67
N THR A 13 9.56 -0.27 -27.62
CA THR A 13 8.30 -0.14 -28.37
C THR A 13 7.24 -1.03 -27.76
N LEU A 14 6.09 -0.43 -27.39
CA LEU A 14 4.94 -1.12 -26.83
C LEU A 14 3.83 -1.21 -27.89
N GLY A 15 3.48 -2.43 -28.30
CA GLY A 15 2.38 -2.73 -29.19
C GLY A 15 1.19 -3.31 -28.42
N LEU A 16 0.01 -2.74 -28.57
CA LEU A 16 -1.25 -3.26 -28.00
C LEU A 16 -2.09 -3.86 -29.11
N GLY A 17 -2.41 -5.15 -28.98
CA GLY A 17 -3.39 -5.84 -29.79
C GLY A 17 -4.74 -5.99 -29.06
N ALA A 18 -5.71 -6.63 -29.68
CA ALA A 18 -7.04 -6.83 -29.08
C ALA A 18 -6.98 -7.60 -27.74
N ASN A 19 -6.09 -8.59 -27.63
CA ASN A 19 -5.96 -9.46 -26.45
C ASN A 19 -4.51 -9.75 -26.04
N HIS A 20 -3.54 -9.06 -26.64
CA HIS A 20 -2.12 -9.23 -26.33
C HIS A 20 -1.40 -7.87 -26.25
N ILE A 21 -0.39 -7.83 -25.40
CA ILE A 21 0.59 -6.76 -25.32
C ILE A 21 1.95 -7.30 -25.76
N ARG A 22 2.68 -6.54 -26.57
CA ARG A 22 4.05 -6.86 -27.00
C ARG A 22 4.97 -5.70 -26.66
N LEU A 23 6.08 -6.03 -26.03
CA LEU A 23 7.21 -5.11 -25.83
C LEU A 23 8.38 -5.59 -26.69
N THR A 24 8.99 -4.67 -27.42
CA THR A 24 10.23 -4.92 -28.18
C THR A 24 11.27 -3.90 -27.76
N MET A 25 12.48 -4.38 -27.43
CA MET A 25 13.60 -3.56 -27.00
C MET A 25 14.90 -4.25 -27.45
N GLY A 26 15.57 -3.68 -28.46
CA GLY A 26 16.69 -4.34 -29.12
C GLY A 26 16.31 -5.75 -29.62
N ASP A 27 17.06 -6.75 -29.23
CA ASP A 27 16.81 -8.16 -29.59
C ASP A 27 15.76 -8.84 -28.69
N ILE A 28 15.27 -8.16 -27.64
CA ILE A 28 14.29 -8.70 -26.71
C ILE A 28 12.89 -8.46 -27.25
N ARG A 29 12.11 -9.53 -27.33
CA ARG A 29 10.69 -9.49 -27.64
C ARG A 29 9.87 -10.22 -26.57
N PHE A 30 9.09 -9.48 -25.81
CA PHE A 30 8.20 -10.00 -24.79
C PHE A 30 6.75 -9.88 -25.28
N THR A 31 5.99 -10.96 -25.17
CA THR A 31 4.55 -10.94 -25.50
C THR A 31 3.78 -11.58 -24.36
N SER A 32 2.71 -10.93 -23.93
CA SER A 32 1.79 -11.44 -22.89
C SER A 32 0.34 -11.30 -23.34
N LYS A 33 -0.50 -12.23 -22.91
CA LYS A 33 -1.95 -12.11 -23.05
C LYS A 33 -2.46 -11.02 -22.09
N LEU A 34 -3.41 -10.22 -22.55
CA LEU A 34 -4.14 -9.29 -21.69
C LEU A 34 -5.14 -10.09 -20.84
N ILE A 35 -5.42 -9.58 -19.63
CA ILE A 35 -6.45 -10.13 -18.75
C ILE A 35 -7.81 -9.89 -19.40
N ASP A 36 -8.61 -10.94 -19.54
CA ASP A 36 -9.98 -10.82 -19.99
C ASP A 36 -10.82 -10.21 -18.87
N GLY A 37 -11.42 -9.07 -19.14
CA GLY A 37 -12.29 -8.39 -18.20
C GLY A 37 -12.20 -6.87 -18.29
N LYS A 38 -13.24 -6.23 -17.80
CA LYS A 38 -13.28 -4.80 -17.69
C LYS A 38 -12.50 -4.40 -16.43
N PHE A 39 -11.55 -3.47 -16.55
CA PHE A 39 -10.85 -2.93 -15.38
C PHE A 39 -11.88 -2.36 -14.38
N PRO A 40 -11.80 -2.71 -13.10
CA PRO A 40 -12.71 -2.18 -12.09
C PRO A 40 -12.70 -0.65 -12.05
N ASP A 41 -13.87 -0.07 -11.78
CA ASP A 41 -13.98 1.38 -11.57
C ASP A 41 -13.31 1.76 -10.25
N TYR A 42 -12.04 2.21 -10.34
CA TYR A 42 -11.23 2.56 -9.18
C TYR A 42 -11.83 3.74 -8.37
N GLN A 43 -12.66 4.58 -8.99
CA GLN A 43 -13.33 5.67 -8.27
C GLN A 43 -14.30 5.17 -7.20
N ARG A 44 -14.76 3.92 -7.31
CA ARG A 44 -15.66 3.32 -6.33
C ARG A 44 -14.95 2.79 -5.09
N VAL A 45 -13.64 2.57 -5.17
CA VAL A 45 -12.84 2.04 -4.06
C VAL A 45 -12.06 3.14 -3.34
N ILE A 46 -11.96 4.33 -3.90
CA ILE A 46 -11.42 5.50 -3.21
C ILE A 46 -12.42 5.94 -2.14
N PRO A 47 -12.02 6.06 -0.86
CA PRO A 47 -12.89 6.56 0.20
C PRO A 47 -13.52 7.91 -0.19
N ARG A 48 -14.83 8.03 0.00
CA ARG A 48 -15.55 9.28 -0.22
C ARG A 48 -15.70 9.99 1.11
N ASP A 49 -15.31 11.27 1.13
CA ASP A 49 -15.41 12.13 2.31
C ASP A 49 -14.83 11.47 3.59
N PRO A 50 -13.55 11.04 3.57
CA PRO A 50 -12.94 10.41 4.73
C PRO A 50 -12.87 11.42 5.88
N ASP A 51 -13.38 11.03 7.06
CA ASP A 51 -13.40 11.84 8.27
C ASP A 51 -12.25 11.52 9.24
N ARG A 52 -11.52 10.44 8.98
CA ARG A 52 -10.36 10.01 9.75
C ARG A 52 -9.11 10.11 8.91
N ILE A 53 -8.28 11.10 9.22
CA ILE A 53 -7.07 11.42 8.46
C ILE A 53 -5.87 11.31 9.39
N VAL A 54 -4.95 10.43 9.02
CA VAL A 54 -3.64 10.28 9.66
C VAL A 54 -2.60 10.95 8.78
N ILE A 55 -1.77 11.81 9.36
CA ILE A 55 -0.55 12.33 8.73
C ILE A 55 0.63 11.90 9.58
N ALA A 56 1.59 11.25 8.95
CA ALA A 56 2.78 10.73 9.61
C ALA A 56 4.03 10.91 8.74
N ASP A 57 5.20 10.96 9.38
CA ASP A 57 6.45 10.80 8.65
C ASP A 57 6.46 9.43 7.95
N ARG A 58 6.63 9.47 6.63
CA ARG A 58 6.54 8.30 5.77
C ARG A 58 7.57 7.23 6.12
N MET A 59 8.79 7.64 6.42
CA MET A 59 9.86 6.70 6.71
C MET A 59 9.77 6.13 8.12
N VAL A 60 9.35 6.95 9.09
CA VAL A 60 9.10 6.50 10.47
C VAL A 60 7.98 5.45 10.46
N LEU A 61 6.85 5.75 9.81
CA LEU A 61 5.73 4.83 9.67
C LEU A 61 6.15 3.54 8.95
N ARG A 62 6.81 3.65 7.79
CA ARG A 62 7.25 2.50 7.01
C ARG A 62 8.19 1.59 7.80
N ASN A 63 9.16 2.18 8.52
CA ASN A 63 10.13 1.43 9.30
C ASN A 63 9.50 0.74 10.52
N ALA A 64 8.54 1.39 11.20
CA ALA A 64 7.77 0.80 12.29
C ALA A 64 6.95 -0.41 11.81
N LEU A 65 6.23 -0.26 10.68
CA LEU A 65 5.49 -1.37 10.08
C LEU A 65 6.41 -2.53 9.65
N ALA A 66 7.60 -2.22 9.13
CA ALA A 66 8.57 -3.24 8.76
C ALA A 66 9.12 -3.99 9.98
N ARG A 67 9.38 -3.30 11.10
CA ARG A 67 9.83 -3.94 12.35
C ARG A 67 8.72 -4.78 12.97
N ALA A 68 7.51 -4.24 13.09
CA ALA A 68 6.37 -5.02 13.60
C ALA A 68 6.08 -6.24 12.72
N GLY A 69 6.26 -6.12 11.41
CA GLY A 69 6.04 -7.20 10.46
C GLY A 69 7.09 -8.32 10.48
N ILE A 70 8.19 -8.20 11.23
CA ILE A 70 9.27 -9.22 11.27
C ILE A 70 8.76 -10.58 11.75
N VAL A 71 7.81 -10.61 12.67
CA VAL A 71 7.25 -11.85 13.22
C VAL A 71 6.26 -12.53 12.25
N LEU A 72 5.83 -11.85 11.20
CA LEU A 72 4.86 -12.39 10.24
C LEU A 72 5.54 -13.34 9.25
N ASP A 73 4.82 -14.38 8.87
CA ASP A 73 5.23 -15.38 7.89
C ASP A 73 4.39 -15.31 6.60
N ASP A 74 4.65 -16.19 5.65
CA ASP A 74 3.91 -16.24 4.38
C ASP A 74 2.40 -16.51 4.54
N LYS A 75 1.97 -17.04 5.67
CA LYS A 75 0.57 -17.38 5.96
C LYS A 75 -0.14 -16.29 6.76
N THR A 76 0.59 -15.58 7.60
CA THR A 76 0.07 -14.53 8.47
C THR A 76 0.71 -13.20 8.10
N GLN A 77 0.10 -12.44 7.20
CA GLN A 77 0.62 -11.15 6.75
C GLN A 77 -0.20 -9.97 7.27
N GLY A 78 -1.08 -10.25 8.23
CA GLY A 78 -1.96 -9.26 8.82
C GLY A 78 -1.27 -8.45 9.90
N ILE A 79 -1.35 -7.12 9.78
CA ILE A 79 -0.97 -6.18 10.83
C ILE A 79 -2.19 -5.38 11.27
N ARG A 80 -2.36 -5.22 12.57
CA ARG A 80 -3.42 -4.44 13.19
C ARG A 80 -2.91 -3.05 13.47
N LEU A 81 -3.64 -2.04 13.01
CA LEU A 81 -3.39 -0.65 13.32
C LEU A 81 -4.44 -0.17 14.30
N GLN A 82 -4.01 0.30 15.46
CA GLN A 82 -4.84 0.99 16.44
C GLN A 82 -4.51 2.47 16.38
N LEU A 83 -5.51 3.28 16.10
CA LEU A 83 -5.42 4.74 16.04
C LEU A 83 -6.05 5.32 17.29
N GLU A 84 -5.30 6.14 17.97
CA GLU A 84 -5.76 6.99 19.08
C GLU A 84 -5.26 8.40 18.81
N ASP A 85 -5.75 9.38 19.58
CA ASP A 85 -5.29 10.77 19.42
C ASP A 85 -3.77 10.83 19.52
N TRP A 86 -3.12 11.30 18.43
CA TRP A 86 -1.68 11.49 18.30
C TRP A 86 -0.82 10.22 18.23
N THR A 87 -1.43 9.04 18.27
CA THR A 87 -0.70 7.77 18.34
C THR A 87 -1.24 6.73 17.37
N LEU A 88 -0.34 6.03 16.67
CA LEU A 88 -0.63 4.82 15.94
C LEU A 88 0.18 3.68 16.54
N ARG A 89 -0.51 2.62 16.95
CA ARG A 89 0.08 1.37 17.40
C ARG A 89 -0.11 0.31 16.33
N ALA A 90 0.99 -0.29 15.90
CA ALA A 90 1.03 -1.37 14.91
C ALA A 90 1.34 -2.68 15.62
N GLN A 91 0.41 -3.64 15.59
CA GLN A 91 0.54 -4.94 16.24
C GLN A 91 0.50 -6.05 15.20
N ALA A 92 1.44 -6.99 15.30
CA ALA A 92 1.51 -8.18 14.48
C ALA A 92 1.64 -9.41 15.35
N GLN A 93 0.97 -10.50 14.96
CA GLN A 93 1.04 -11.79 15.63
C GLN A 93 1.04 -12.90 14.58
N ASN A 94 1.90 -13.90 14.76
CA ASN A 94 1.95 -15.10 13.92
C ASN A 94 1.18 -16.27 14.53
N SER A 95 1.14 -17.39 13.80
CA SER A 95 0.46 -18.62 14.25
C SER A 95 1.12 -19.27 15.47
N ASP A 96 2.39 -18.99 15.73
CA ASP A 96 3.16 -19.50 16.86
C ASP A 96 3.05 -18.62 18.13
N GLN A 97 2.14 -17.61 18.07
CA GLN A 97 1.89 -16.64 19.13
C GLN A 97 3.08 -15.72 19.45
N GLU A 98 3.99 -15.54 18.52
CA GLU A 98 4.98 -14.48 18.61
C GLU A 98 4.33 -13.15 18.26
N GLU A 99 4.62 -12.13 19.03
CA GLU A 99 3.99 -10.81 18.93
C GLU A 99 5.06 -9.74 18.75
N ALA A 100 4.74 -8.75 17.93
CA ALA A 100 5.51 -7.53 17.82
C ALA A 100 4.59 -6.31 17.84
N GLU A 101 5.00 -5.28 18.55
CA GLU A 101 4.27 -4.03 18.66
C GLU A 101 5.23 -2.86 18.45
N GLU A 102 4.77 -1.87 17.68
CA GLU A 102 5.43 -0.61 17.45
C GLU A 102 4.45 0.53 17.68
N GLU A 103 4.88 1.56 18.35
CA GLU A 103 4.10 2.77 18.59
C GLU A 103 4.82 3.96 17.96
N ILE A 104 4.08 4.77 17.23
CA ILE A 104 4.58 5.99 16.58
C ILE A 104 3.65 7.17 16.82
N GLU A 105 4.25 8.33 16.90
CA GLU A 105 3.53 9.60 16.93
C GLU A 105 3.00 9.94 15.53
N ILE A 106 1.74 10.33 15.47
CA ILE A 106 1.05 10.71 14.24
C ILE A 106 0.24 11.98 14.47
N ASN A 107 -0.09 12.69 13.41
CA ASN A 107 -1.12 13.73 13.48
C ASN A 107 -2.48 13.09 13.15
N TYR A 108 -3.27 12.85 14.17
CA TYR A 108 -4.60 12.25 14.10
C TYR A 108 -5.47 12.71 15.27
N SER A 109 -6.74 12.96 14.99
CA SER A 109 -7.73 13.39 15.99
C SER A 109 -9.14 12.85 15.68
N GLY A 110 -9.25 11.72 14.97
CA GLY A 110 -10.51 11.13 14.50
C GLY A 110 -11.21 10.19 15.49
N GLY A 111 -10.71 10.10 16.75
CA GLY A 111 -11.18 9.16 17.77
C GLY A 111 -10.66 7.72 17.54
N PRO A 112 -10.80 6.84 18.54
CA PRO A 112 -10.23 5.50 18.49
C PRO A 112 -10.75 4.69 17.31
N MET A 113 -9.86 3.99 16.61
CA MET A 113 -10.19 3.07 15.53
C MET A 113 -9.19 1.93 15.49
N GLU A 114 -9.67 0.73 15.18
CA GLU A 114 -8.84 -0.44 14.92
C GLU A 114 -9.15 -0.99 13.55
N ILE A 115 -8.10 -1.29 12.76
CA ILE A 115 -8.24 -1.78 11.40
C ILE A 115 -7.05 -2.68 11.03
N GLY A 116 -7.32 -3.78 10.32
CA GLY A 116 -6.29 -4.72 9.87
C GLY A 116 -5.94 -4.54 8.40
N PHE A 117 -4.66 -4.74 8.07
CA PHE A 117 -4.17 -4.71 6.68
C PHE A 117 -3.10 -5.77 6.44
N ASN A 118 -2.90 -6.12 5.18
CA ASN A 118 -1.69 -6.82 4.76
C ASN A 118 -0.50 -5.84 4.84
N VAL A 119 0.50 -6.18 5.66
CA VAL A 119 1.67 -5.32 5.90
C VAL A 119 2.47 -5.04 4.63
N ALA A 120 2.59 -6.04 3.74
CA ALA A 120 3.34 -5.88 2.49
C ALA A 120 2.72 -4.79 1.60
N TYR A 121 1.38 -4.72 1.53
CA TYR A 121 0.70 -3.68 0.76
C TYR A 121 0.89 -2.28 1.33
N LEU A 122 0.92 -2.16 2.67
CA LEU A 122 1.24 -0.88 3.32
C LEU A 122 2.68 -0.45 3.02
N LEU A 123 3.63 -1.39 3.13
CA LEU A 123 5.05 -1.13 2.85
C LEU A 123 5.31 -0.76 1.39
N ASP A 124 4.63 -1.42 0.45
CA ASP A 124 4.72 -1.12 -0.99
C ASP A 124 4.15 0.27 -1.30
N ALA A 125 2.98 0.59 -0.75
CA ALA A 125 2.37 1.91 -0.93
C ALA A 125 3.26 3.03 -0.39
N LEU A 126 3.73 2.90 0.87
CA LEU A 126 4.61 3.88 1.49
C LEU A 126 5.97 3.97 0.78
N GLY A 127 6.46 2.86 0.22
CA GLY A 127 7.70 2.81 -0.57
C GLY A 127 7.58 3.52 -1.92
N ALA A 128 6.39 3.58 -2.51
CA ALA A 128 6.13 4.22 -3.80
C ALA A 128 5.91 5.73 -3.71
N LEU A 129 5.67 6.27 -2.50
CA LEU A 129 5.56 7.71 -2.28
C LEU A 129 6.95 8.37 -2.31
N GLY A 130 7.04 9.58 -2.87
CA GLY A 130 8.28 10.38 -2.91
C GLY A 130 8.41 11.40 -1.80
N GLY A 131 7.29 11.84 -1.21
CA GLY A 131 7.25 12.89 -0.19
C GLY A 131 7.71 12.43 1.21
N GLU A 132 7.95 13.40 2.10
CA GLU A 132 8.33 13.13 3.49
C GLU A 132 7.14 12.68 4.34
N LEU A 133 5.97 13.26 4.10
CA LEU A 133 4.75 12.96 4.85
C LEU A 133 3.78 12.10 4.04
N ALA A 134 3.34 11.01 4.65
CA ALA A 134 2.25 10.18 4.15
C ALA A 134 0.93 10.58 4.81
N LYS A 135 -0.13 10.61 3.99
CA LYS A 135 -1.50 10.81 4.43
C LYS A 135 -2.28 9.53 4.20
N LEU A 136 -2.85 9.00 5.28
CA LEU A 136 -3.74 7.85 5.26
C LEU A 136 -5.16 8.33 5.57
N SER A 137 -6.10 8.02 4.70
CA SER A 137 -7.49 8.47 4.82
C SER A 137 -8.43 7.28 4.94
N PHE A 138 -9.29 7.31 5.97
CA PHE A 138 -10.24 6.27 6.30
C PHE A 138 -11.65 6.85 6.44
N THR A 139 -12.65 6.05 6.15
CA THR A 139 -14.06 6.33 6.48
C THR A 139 -14.48 5.55 7.74
N ASP A 140 -14.14 4.26 7.78
CA ASP A 140 -14.41 3.36 8.91
C ASP A 140 -13.44 2.17 8.93
N ALA A 141 -13.56 1.29 9.93
CA ALA A 141 -12.69 0.13 10.12
C ALA A 141 -12.91 -1.00 9.09
N THR A 142 -13.89 -0.90 8.20
CA THR A 142 -14.23 -1.93 7.21
C THR A 142 -14.06 -1.44 5.77
N SER A 143 -13.84 -0.16 5.60
CA SER A 143 -13.66 0.49 4.30
C SER A 143 -12.18 0.55 3.89
N SER A 144 -11.94 0.74 2.60
CA SER A 144 -10.58 0.90 2.08
C SER A 144 -9.85 2.09 2.70
N CYS A 145 -8.53 1.98 2.81
CA CYS A 145 -7.63 3.07 3.14
C CYS A 145 -7.07 3.68 1.85
N LEU A 146 -7.09 5.00 1.74
CA LEU A 146 -6.36 5.73 0.72
C LEU A 146 -5.03 6.23 1.32
N ILE A 147 -3.92 5.88 0.67
CA ILE A 147 -2.58 6.35 1.02
C ILE A 147 -2.07 7.23 -0.11
N GLU A 148 -1.67 8.45 0.22
CA GLU A 148 -1.15 9.45 -0.71
C GLU A 148 -0.12 10.35 -0.04
N GLU A 149 0.59 11.17 -0.82
CA GLU A 149 1.45 12.22 -0.26
C GLU A 149 0.61 13.32 0.39
N SER A 150 1.03 13.82 1.54
CA SER A 150 0.27 14.84 2.29
C SER A 150 0.11 16.14 1.52
N GLU A 151 1.11 16.52 0.73
CA GLU A 151 1.10 17.74 -0.08
C GLU A 151 0.49 17.54 -1.47
N GLY A 152 0.10 16.31 -1.81
CA GLY A 152 -0.43 15.94 -3.12
C GLY A 152 0.67 15.79 -4.19
N GLY A 153 0.29 15.37 -5.39
CA GLY A 153 1.19 15.25 -6.53
C GLY A 153 1.74 13.85 -6.81
N GLY A 154 1.66 12.95 -5.85
CA GLY A 154 2.09 11.55 -5.99
C GLY A 154 0.99 10.61 -6.45
N GLY A 155 1.33 9.32 -6.48
CA GLY A 155 0.37 8.24 -6.72
C GLY A 155 -0.66 8.14 -5.60
N LYS A 156 -1.82 7.54 -5.95
CA LYS A 156 -2.86 7.17 -4.98
C LYS A 156 -2.87 5.66 -4.83
N HIS A 157 -2.76 5.19 -3.60
CA HIS A 157 -2.76 3.77 -3.28
C HIS A 157 -4.00 3.46 -2.44
N VAL A 158 -4.81 2.53 -2.91
CA VAL A 158 -6.01 2.10 -2.19
C VAL A 158 -5.78 0.69 -1.68
N ILE A 159 -5.86 0.51 -0.37
CA ILE A 159 -5.64 -0.79 0.27
C ILE A 159 -6.92 -1.22 0.97
N MET A 160 -7.37 -2.43 0.65
CA MET A 160 -8.53 -3.02 1.29
C MET A 160 -8.15 -3.56 2.67
N PRO A 161 -8.99 -3.35 3.70
CA PRO A 161 -8.75 -3.93 5.01
C PRO A 161 -8.94 -5.44 4.98
N MET A 162 -8.33 -6.11 5.94
CA MET A 162 -8.52 -7.53 6.18
C MET A 162 -9.00 -7.77 7.62
N ARG A 163 -9.73 -8.85 7.82
CA ARG A 163 -10.12 -9.30 9.16
C ARG A 163 -8.95 -10.08 9.76
N LEU A 164 -8.58 -9.73 10.97
CA LEU A 164 -7.54 -10.36 11.78
C LEU A 164 -8.16 -11.08 12.96
#